data_37fb1c42e4016c9e306b658ff9a0a9eb
#
_entry.id   37fb1c42e4016c9e306b658ff9a0a9eb
#
_cell.length_a   1.000
_cell.length_b   1.000
_cell.length_c   1.000
_cell.angle_alpha   90.00
_cell.angle_beta   90.00
_cell.angle_gamma   90.00
#
_symmetry.space_group_name_H-M   'P 1'
#
loop_
_entity.id
_entity.type
_entity.pdbx_description
1 polymer ?
#
loop_
_entity_poly.entity_id
_entity_poly.type
_entity_poly.pdbx_seq_one_letter_code
_entity_poly.pdbx_strand_id
1 'polypeptide(L)'
;MIERNFKLLTVVTEAALENELTEALERLGASGYTIVNARGRGSRGVRDAGWSTSSNIRVEVICDALMAEKIAGYLQEHYYRDYAMVVFVSDVGIMRPEKF
;
A
#
# COMPACT_ATOMS: atom_id res chain seq x y z
N MET A 1 7.41 -17.80 18.15
CA MET A 1 6.41 -17.00 18.88
C MET A 1 5.88 -15.92 17.97
N ILE A 2 4.61 -15.63 18.08
CA ILE A 2 3.96 -14.64 17.21
C ILE A 2 3.89 -13.30 17.92
N GLU A 3 4.42 -12.28 17.28
CA GLU A 3 4.32 -10.91 17.76
C GLU A 3 3.10 -10.24 17.15
N ARG A 4 2.25 -9.60 17.98
CA ARG A 4 0.94 -9.14 17.53
C ARG A 4 0.78 -7.62 17.47
N ASN A 5 1.85 -6.87 17.66
CA ASN A 5 1.77 -5.40 17.66
C ASN A 5 2.10 -4.79 16.32
N PHE A 6 1.81 -5.52 15.24
CA PHE A 6 2.14 -5.09 13.90
C PHE A 6 0.90 -4.92 13.04
N LYS A 7 1.06 -4.12 12.02
CA LYS A 7 0.01 -3.84 11.04
C LYS A 7 0.46 -4.25 9.66
N LEU A 8 -0.49 -4.67 8.84
CA LEU A 8 -0.27 -4.82 7.41
C LEU A 8 -0.98 -3.66 6.74
N LEU A 9 -0.22 -2.77 6.13
CA LEU A 9 -0.76 -1.70 5.31
C LEU A 9 -0.75 -2.18 3.88
N THR A 10 -1.90 -2.09 3.23
CA THR A 10 -2.06 -2.54 1.84
C THR A 10 -2.47 -1.36 0.99
N VAL A 11 -1.81 -1.21 -0.15
CA VAL A 11 -2.13 -0.18 -1.13
C VAL A 11 -2.44 -0.87 -2.44
N VAL A 12 -3.60 -0.56 -3.02
CA VAL A 12 -3.93 -1.03 -4.37
C VAL A 12 -4.05 0.21 -5.25
N THR A 13 -3.28 0.24 -6.32
CA THR A 13 -3.24 1.40 -7.19
C THR A 13 -2.75 1.03 -8.58
N GLU A 14 -2.67 2.01 -9.45
CA GLU A 14 -2.17 1.85 -10.81
C GLU A 14 -0.69 1.51 -10.80
N ALA A 15 -0.29 0.61 -11.68
CA ALA A 15 1.11 0.20 -11.78
C ALA A 15 2.05 1.35 -12.13
N ALA A 16 1.53 2.37 -12.80
CA ALA A 16 2.34 3.54 -13.18
C ALA A 16 2.89 4.30 -11.97
N LEU A 17 2.28 4.11 -10.79
CA LEU A 17 2.73 4.79 -9.58
C LEU A 17 3.81 4.02 -8.82
N GLU A 18 4.24 2.87 -9.31
CA GLU A 18 5.12 1.99 -8.54
C GLU A 18 6.39 2.69 -8.09
N ASN A 19 7.10 3.36 -9.00
CA ASN A 19 8.39 3.95 -8.66
C ASN A 19 8.26 5.07 -7.64
N GLU A 20 7.31 6.00 -7.84
CA GLU A 20 7.19 7.08 -6.88
C GLU A 20 6.63 6.60 -5.55
N LEU A 21 5.81 5.55 -5.56
CA LEU A 21 5.28 4.99 -4.32
C LEU A 21 6.39 4.33 -3.50
N THR A 22 7.26 3.55 -4.16
CA THR A 22 8.35 2.90 -3.43
C THR A 22 9.35 3.91 -2.92
N GLU A 23 9.63 4.97 -3.67
CA GLU A 23 10.49 6.04 -3.20
C GLU A 23 9.90 6.72 -1.97
N ALA A 24 8.59 6.95 -1.99
CA ALA A 24 7.91 7.57 -0.85
C ALA A 24 7.98 6.67 0.39
N LEU A 25 7.76 5.37 0.22
CA LEU A 25 7.83 4.43 1.33
C LEU A 25 9.21 4.42 1.98
N GLU A 26 10.26 4.44 1.16
CA GLU A 26 11.62 4.48 1.66
C GLU A 26 11.89 5.77 2.39
N ARG A 27 11.47 6.90 1.83
CA ARG A 27 11.66 8.21 2.45
C ARG A 27 10.93 8.32 3.77
N LEU A 28 9.75 7.71 3.89
CA LEU A 28 8.95 7.73 5.11
C LEU A 28 9.51 6.80 6.19
N GLY A 29 10.39 5.88 5.81
CA GLY A 29 11.07 5.02 6.78
C GLY A 29 10.54 3.61 6.86
N ALA A 30 9.76 3.15 5.88
CA ALA A 30 9.31 1.75 5.87
C ALA A 30 10.51 0.82 5.75
N SER A 31 10.50 -0.26 6.54
CA SER A 31 11.60 -1.22 6.54
C SER A 31 11.68 -2.03 5.26
N GLY A 32 10.56 -2.21 4.60
CA GLY A 32 10.50 -2.96 3.37
C GLY A 32 9.07 -3.03 2.87
N TYR A 33 8.91 -3.65 1.72
CA TYR A 33 7.59 -3.79 1.11
C TYR A 33 7.61 -4.96 0.14
N THR A 34 6.42 -5.45 -0.17
CA THR A 34 6.23 -6.49 -1.17
C THR A 34 5.25 -5.95 -2.20
N ILE A 35 5.55 -6.16 -3.48
CA ILE A 35 4.69 -5.70 -4.56
C ILE A 35 4.29 -6.90 -5.39
N VAL A 36 2.99 -6.99 -5.69
CA VAL A 36 2.49 -8.01 -6.60
C VAL A 36 1.62 -7.33 -7.65
N ASN A 37 1.59 -7.91 -8.83
CA ASN A 37 0.67 -7.48 -9.86
C ASN A 37 -0.75 -7.86 -9.45
N ALA A 38 -1.70 -6.98 -9.71
CA ALA A 38 -3.06 -7.18 -9.26
C ALA A 38 -4.03 -6.86 -10.38
N ARG A 39 -5.17 -7.52 -10.35
CA ARG A 39 -6.28 -7.23 -11.24
C ARG A 39 -7.52 -7.07 -10.41
N GLY A 40 -8.36 -6.14 -10.80
CA GLY A 40 -9.58 -5.93 -10.07
C GLY A 40 -10.39 -4.83 -10.72
N ARG A 41 -11.53 -4.57 -10.13
CA ARG A 41 -12.42 -3.55 -10.63
C ARG A 41 -12.98 -2.79 -9.45
N GLY A 42 -12.84 -1.48 -9.51
CA GLY A 42 -13.35 -0.64 -8.44
C GLY A 42 -14.86 -0.53 -8.48
N SER A 43 -15.45 -0.18 -7.38
CA SER A 43 -16.89 -0.05 -7.25
C SER A 43 -17.44 1.06 -8.12
N ARG A 44 -16.63 1.99 -8.57
CA ARG A 44 -17.04 3.07 -9.46
C ARG A 44 -17.00 2.70 -10.93
N GLY A 45 -16.72 1.42 -11.22
CA GLY A 45 -16.68 0.93 -12.56
C GLY A 45 -15.40 1.26 -13.28
N VAL A 46 -15.49 1.43 -14.60
CA VAL A 46 -14.34 1.74 -15.42
C VAL A 46 -13.86 3.15 -15.10
N ARG A 47 -12.58 3.29 -14.83
CA ARG A 47 -12.04 4.58 -14.47
C ARG A 47 -11.97 5.53 -15.63
N ASP A 48 -11.41 5.03 -16.71
CA ASP A 48 -11.38 5.78 -17.95
C ASP A 48 -11.02 4.81 -19.07
N ALA A 49 -11.04 5.31 -20.28
CA ALA A 49 -10.87 4.48 -21.46
C ALA A 49 -9.47 3.87 -21.55
N GLY A 50 -8.49 4.46 -20.91
CA GLY A 50 -7.14 3.96 -20.98
C GLY A 50 -6.74 3.04 -19.84
N TRP A 51 -7.61 2.87 -18.85
CA TRP A 51 -7.26 2.14 -17.66
C TRP A 51 -7.51 0.65 -17.83
N SER A 52 -6.49 -0.14 -17.59
CA SER A 52 -6.58 -1.59 -17.72
C SER A 52 -6.66 -2.24 -16.35
N THR A 53 -7.53 -3.24 -16.21
CA THR A 53 -7.64 -3.97 -14.94
C THR A 53 -6.38 -4.76 -14.63
N SER A 54 -5.53 -5.02 -15.64
CA SER A 54 -4.28 -5.74 -15.43
C SER A 54 -3.11 -4.81 -15.11
N SER A 55 -3.33 -3.49 -15.08
CA SER A 55 -2.28 -2.51 -14.86
C SER A 55 -2.27 -2.00 -13.44
N ASN A 56 -2.54 -2.86 -12.48
CA ASN A 56 -2.57 -2.50 -11.07
C ASN A 56 -1.51 -3.25 -10.30
N ILE A 57 -1.16 -2.70 -9.16
CA ILE A 57 -0.28 -3.34 -8.21
C ILE A 57 -0.92 -3.33 -6.83
N ARG A 58 -0.52 -4.31 -6.02
CA ARG A 58 -0.82 -4.32 -4.60
C ARG A 58 0.51 -4.27 -3.86
N VAL A 59 0.67 -3.25 -3.02
CA VAL A 59 1.88 -3.05 -2.23
C VAL A 59 1.54 -3.34 -0.78
N GLU A 60 2.36 -4.18 -0.14
CA GLU A 60 2.15 -4.58 1.24
C GLU A 60 3.33 -4.15 2.08
N VAL A 61 3.03 -3.49 3.19
CA VAL A 61 4.05 -3.03 4.14
C VAL A 61 3.68 -3.54 5.52
N ILE A 62 4.57 -4.28 6.14
CA ILE A 62 4.39 -4.70 7.53
C ILE A 62 5.17 -3.70 8.39
N CYS A 63 4.49 -3.11 9.38
CA CYS A 63 5.07 -2.04 10.17
C CYS A 63 4.29 -1.90 11.48
N ASP A 64 4.79 -1.02 12.36
CA ASP A 64 4.04 -0.73 13.58
C ASP A 64 2.90 0.25 13.29
N ALA A 65 2.07 0.50 14.29
CA ALA A 65 0.88 1.33 14.12
C ALA A 65 1.22 2.76 13.74
N LEU A 66 2.27 3.32 14.33
CA LEU A 66 2.65 4.70 14.02
C LEU A 66 3.10 4.86 12.59
N MET A 67 3.89 3.91 12.10
CA MET A 67 4.33 3.93 10.71
C MET A 67 3.15 3.76 9.76
N ALA A 68 2.21 2.87 10.09
CA ALA A 68 1.03 2.67 9.27
C ALA A 68 0.22 3.97 9.14
N GLU A 69 0.02 4.68 10.26
CA GLU A 69 -0.69 5.96 10.22
C GLU A 69 0.06 7.00 9.39
N LYS A 70 1.37 7.05 9.54
CA LYS A 70 2.20 7.98 8.80
C LYS A 70 2.11 7.76 7.29
N ILE A 71 2.22 6.50 6.88
CA ILE A 71 2.14 6.15 5.46
C ILE A 71 0.74 6.42 4.92
N ALA A 72 -0.29 5.96 5.65
CA ALA A 72 -1.66 6.13 5.19
C ALA A 72 -2.02 7.62 5.03
N GLY A 73 -1.60 8.44 6.00
CA GLY A 73 -1.85 9.88 5.93
C GLY A 73 -1.16 10.54 4.74
N TYR A 74 0.09 10.16 4.48
CA TYR A 74 0.82 10.68 3.34
C TYR A 74 0.12 10.31 2.03
N LEU A 75 -0.29 9.05 1.88
CA LEU A 75 -0.92 8.59 0.65
C LEU A 75 -2.27 9.26 0.43
N GLN A 76 -3.05 9.42 1.50
CA GLN A 76 -4.32 10.12 1.40
C GLN A 76 -4.12 11.55 0.92
N GLU A 77 -3.16 12.24 1.50
CA GLU A 77 -2.92 13.65 1.18
C GLU A 77 -2.42 13.84 -0.25
N HIS A 78 -1.56 12.94 -0.73
CA HIS A 78 -0.88 13.15 -2.00
C HIS A 78 -1.53 12.47 -3.19
N TYR A 79 -2.39 11.47 -2.97
CA TYR A 79 -2.89 10.64 -4.07
C TYR A 79 -4.39 10.51 -4.17
N TYR A 80 -5.13 10.64 -3.08
CA TYR A 80 -6.56 10.32 -3.12
C TYR A 80 -7.36 11.23 -4.05
N ARG A 81 -6.93 12.46 -4.23
CA ARG A 81 -7.66 13.39 -5.09
C ARG A 81 -7.59 12.97 -6.54
N ASP A 82 -6.42 12.54 -6.99
CA ASP A 82 -6.14 12.41 -8.42
C ASP A 82 -6.05 10.96 -8.90
N TYR A 83 -6.00 10.01 -7.98
CA TYR A 83 -5.79 8.61 -8.33
C TYR A 83 -6.78 7.72 -7.63
N ALA A 84 -7.02 6.58 -8.25
CA ALA A 84 -7.94 5.59 -7.70
C ALA A 84 -7.19 4.64 -6.78
N MET A 85 -6.53 5.21 -5.80
CA MET A 85 -5.74 4.46 -4.84
C MET A 85 -6.63 4.04 -3.66
N VAL A 86 -6.47 2.81 -3.23
CA VAL A 86 -7.16 2.30 -2.03
C VAL A 86 -6.08 1.90 -1.02
N VAL A 87 -6.22 2.37 0.21
CA VAL A 87 -5.31 2.03 1.29
C VAL A 87 -6.13 1.47 2.44
N PHE A 88 -5.70 0.34 2.96
CA PHE A 88 -6.34 -0.19 4.16
C PHE A 88 -5.29 -0.83 5.06
N VAL A 89 -5.65 -0.98 6.33
CA VAL A 89 -4.73 -1.45 7.36
C VAL A 89 -5.43 -2.55 8.15
N SER A 90 -4.70 -3.63 8.42
CA SER A 90 -5.21 -4.72 9.22
C SER A 90 -4.17 -5.13 10.26
N ASP A 91 -4.64 -5.81 11.29
CA ASP A 91 -3.76 -6.36 12.32
C ASP A 91 -3.17 -7.67 11.82
N VAL A 92 -1.88 -7.88 12.08
CA VAL A 92 -1.21 -9.12 11.71
C VAL A 92 -0.33 -9.60 12.85
N GLY A 93 -0.22 -10.92 12.97
CA GLY A 93 0.77 -11.53 13.83
C GLY A 93 1.96 -11.93 12.97
N ILE A 94 3.17 -11.61 13.41
CA ILE A 94 4.37 -11.90 12.64
C ILE A 94 5.35 -12.72 13.47
N MET A 95 6.25 -13.41 12.80
CA MET A 95 7.18 -14.33 13.47
C MET A 95 8.62 -13.84 13.47
N ARG A 96 8.94 -12.78 12.76
CA ARG A 96 10.28 -12.20 12.72
C ARG A 96 10.20 -10.68 12.90
N PRO A 97 9.84 -10.23 14.12
CA PRO A 97 9.65 -8.80 14.33
C PRO A 97 10.90 -7.97 14.09
N GLU A 98 12.07 -8.57 14.21
CA GLU A 98 13.33 -7.85 14.00
C GLU A 98 13.53 -7.40 12.55
N LYS A 99 12.74 -7.92 11.62
CA LYS A 99 12.83 -7.50 10.21
C LYS A 99 12.00 -6.26 9.90
N PHE A 100 11.23 -5.86 10.86
CA PHE A 100 10.29 -4.74 10.68
C PHE A 100 10.47 -3.72 11.77
#